data_c5ced433af84122a0c3f0a80bda332ba
#
_entry.id   c5ced433af84122a0c3f0a80bda332ba
#
_cell.length_a   1.000
_cell.length_b   1.000
_cell.length_c   1.000
_cell.angle_alpha   90.00
_cell.angle_beta   90.00
_cell.angle_gamma   90.00
#
_symmetry.space_group_name_H-M   'P 1'
#
loop_
_entity.id
_entity.type
_entity.pdbx_description
1 polymer ?
#
loop_
_entity_poly.entity_id
_entity_poly.type
_entity_poly.pdbx_seq_one_letter_code
_entity_poly.pdbx_strand_id
1 'polypeptide(L)'
;AHELGMESILLLEPQLATLPGGRERLVEESVYAACLALYKYDLKKPAKDAPAAPQWLAVAFEGDFVPDGGQQAARRGERAAEAVCLARRLDNTPSNLLSPALLAEEAQKLAADAGLKCTVLDEKDLAEAGMNCLLAVGQGSARPPRLIVLEHAPEGHEQEKPLVLVGKGITFD
;
A
#
# COMPACT_ATOMS: atom_id res chain seq x y z
N ALA A 1 -8.48 -12.10 16.74
CA ALA A 1 -9.48 -11.08 17.13
C ALA A 1 -10.62 -11.01 16.12
N HIS A 2 -10.33 -10.85 14.85
CA HIS A 2 -11.36 -10.75 13.79
C HIS A 2 -12.21 -12.03 13.67
N GLU A 3 -11.60 -13.22 13.69
CA GLU A 3 -12.32 -14.50 13.64
C GLU A 3 -13.18 -14.73 14.87
N LEU A 4 -12.85 -14.08 15.99
CA LEU A 4 -13.57 -14.16 17.25
C LEU A 4 -14.62 -13.05 17.43
N GLY A 5 -14.81 -12.16 16.44
CA GLY A 5 -15.74 -11.05 16.52
C GLY A 5 -15.40 -10.01 17.58
N MET A 6 -14.13 -9.85 17.94
CA MET A 6 -13.69 -8.90 18.97
C MET A 6 -13.68 -7.47 18.42
N GLU A 7 -14.33 -6.56 19.13
CA GLU A 7 -14.42 -5.13 18.75
C GLU A 7 -13.11 -4.37 19.00
N SER A 8 -12.20 -4.90 19.81
CA SER A 8 -10.97 -4.21 20.20
C SER A 8 -9.82 -5.17 20.45
N ILE A 9 -8.60 -4.69 20.24
CA ILE A 9 -7.36 -5.43 20.48
C ILE A 9 -6.49 -4.61 21.42
N LEU A 10 -6.05 -5.24 22.50
CA LEU A 10 -5.05 -4.69 23.40
C LEU A 10 -3.78 -5.56 23.28
N LEU A 11 -2.70 -4.94 22.84
CA LEU A 11 -1.37 -5.53 22.86
C LEU A 11 -0.65 -5.04 24.13
N LEU A 12 -0.28 -5.95 25.00
CA LEU A 12 0.60 -5.67 26.13
C LEU A 12 2.04 -5.69 25.64
N GLU A 13 2.86 -4.77 26.15
CA GLU A 13 4.30 -4.73 25.85
C GLU A 13 4.88 -6.13 26.07
N PRO A 14 5.30 -6.82 25.02
CA PRO A 14 6.05 -8.05 25.21
C PRO A 14 7.37 -7.67 25.89
N GLN A 15 7.98 -8.56 26.66
CA GLN A 15 9.30 -8.37 27.31
C GLN A 15 10.45 -8.16 26.28
N LEU A 16 10.18 -7.48 25.20
CA LEU A 16 11.04 -7.18 24.04
C LEU A 16 11.75 -5.83 24.17
N ALA A 17 12.06 -5.40 25.39
CA ALA A 17 12.83 -4.19 25.67
C ALA A 17 14.20 -4.11 24.95
N THR A 18 14.56 -5.16 24.21
CA THR A 18 15.85 -5.31 23.51
C THR A 18 15.74 -5.19 21.98
N LEU A 19 14.58 -4.84 21.41
CA LEU A 19 14.48 -4.67 19.96
C LEU A 19 15.30 -3.47 19.48
N PRO A 20 16.10 -3.63 18.42
CA PRO A 20 16.75 -2.49 17.78
C PRO A 20 15.70 -1.46 17.37
N GLY A 21 15.84 -0.20 17.78
CA GLY A 21 14.89 0.88 17.51
C GLY A 21 13.90 1.16 18.64
N GLY A 22 14.00 0.45 19.78
CA GLY A 22 13.29 0.76 21.01
C GLY A 22 11.75 0.62 20.92
N ARG A 23 11.07 1.24 21.90
CA ARG A 23 9.61 1.16 22.05
C ARG A 23 8.82 1.79 20.91
N GLU A 24 9.32 2.83 20.28
CA GLU A 24 8.67 3.44 19.11
C GLU A 24 8.58 2.44 17.96
N ARG A 25 9.66 1.71 17.68
CA ARG A 25 9.64 0.67 16.65
C ARG A 25 8.69 -0.46 17.02
N LEU A 26 8.59 -0.82 18.28
CA LEU A 26 7.63 -1.80 18.73
C LEU A 26 6.19 -1.37 18.45
N VAL A 27 5.85 -0.10 18.69
CA VAL A 27 4.53 0.47 18.34
C VAL A 27 4.29 0.38 16.84
N GLU A 28 5.24 0.84 16.03
CA GLU A 28 5.16 0.84 14.57
C GLU A 28 4.91 -0.56 14.02
N GLU A 29 5.73 -1.52 14.41
CA GLU A 29 5.63 -2.91 13.94
C GLU A 29 4.35 -3.60 14.46
N SER A 30 3.91 -3.30 15.66
CA SER A 30 2.68 -3.86 16.23
C SER A 30 1.44 -3.38 15.47
N VAL A 31 1.36 -2.08 15.18
CA VAL A 31 0.27 -1.50 14.39
C VAL A 31 0.31 -2.04 12.96
N TYR A 32 1.50 -2.05 12.34
CA TYR A 32 1.71 -2.62 11.02
C TYR A 32 1.22 -4.06 10.92
N ALA A 33 1.67 -4.93 11.84
CA ALA A 33 1.30 -6.34 11.84
C ALA A 33 -0.22 -6.54 12.06
N ALA A 34 -0.81 -5.78 12.98
CA ALA A 34 -2.25 -5.86 13.25
C ALA A 34 -3.08 -5.44 12.03
N CYS A 35 -2.73 -4.33 11.36
CA CYS A 35 -3.40 -3.88 10.15
C CYS A 35 -3.28 -4.92 9.02
N LEU A 36 -2.10 -5.51 8.84
CA LEU A 36 -1.91 -6.56 7.84
C LEU A 36 -2.71 -7.83 8.13
N ALA A 37 -2.85 -8.20 9.40
CA ALA A 37 -3.63 -9.36 9.81
C ALA A 37 -5.14 -9.18 9.57
N LEU A 38 -5.60 -7.94 9.49
CA LEU A 38 -6.99 -7.60 9.21
C LEU A 38 -7.31 -7.52 7.71
N TYR A 39 -6.27 -7.54 6.85
CA TYR A 39 -6.48 -7.48 5.41
C TYR A 39 -7.32 -8.66 4.91
N LYS A 40 -8.36 -8.36 4.14
CA LYS A 40 -9.18 -9.32 3.43
C LYS A 40 -9.39 -8.87 1.98
N TYR A 41 -9.29 -9.83 1.07
CA TYR A 41 -9.71 -9.63 -0.30
C TYR A 41 -11.13 -10.21 -0.47
N ASP A 42 -12.13 -9.34 -0.51
CA ASP A 42 -13.55 -9.73 -0.50
C ASP A 42 -14.37 -9.15 -1.66
N LEU A 43 -13.72 -8.65 -2.70
CA LEU A 43 -14.33 -7.95 -3.84
C LEU A 43 -15.56 -8.63 -4.45
N LYS A 44 -15.76 -9.92 -4.20
CA LYS A 44 -16.90 -10.72 -4.74
C LYS A 44 -17.58 -11.62 -3.70
N LYS A 45 -17.25 -11.48 -2.42
CA LYS A 45 -17.92 -12.26 -1.38
C LYS A 45 -19.05 -11.44 -0.78
N PRO A 46 -20.27 -12.01 -0.67
CA PRO A 46 -21.36 -11.33 0.02
C PRO A 46 -20.96 -11.08 1.48
N ALA A 47 -21.11 -9.84 1.91
CA ALA A 47 -20.73 -9.38 3.26
C ALA A 47 -21.59 -9.97 4.40
N LYS A 48 -22.48 -10.93 4.12
CA LYS A 48 -23.52 -11.36 5.06
C LYS A 48 -23.02 -12.00 6.35
N ASP A 49 -21.80 -12.52 6.40
CA ASP A 49 -21.28 -13.23 7.58
C ASP A 49 -19.83 -12.84 7.94
N ALA A 50 -19.33 -11.72 7.46
CA ALA A 50 -18.01 -11.27 7.86
C ALA A 50 -18.08 -10.68 9.27
N PRO A 51 -17.32 -11.21 10.26
CA PRO A 51 -17.24 -10.58 11.57
C PRO A 51 -16.71 -9.15 11.43
N ALA A 52 -17.25 -8.24 12.24
CA ALA A 52 -16.84 -6.84 12.24
C ALA A 52 -15.32 -6.73 12.48
N ALA A 53 -14.68 -5.84 11.74
CA ALA A 53 -13.28 -5.54 12.01
C ALA A 53 -13.16 -4.85 13.37
N PRO A 54 -12.07 -5.08 14.13
CA PRO A 54 -11.80 -4.33 15.34
C PRO A 54 -11.84 -2.82 15.08
N GLN A 55 -12.53 -2.09 15.95
CA GLN A 55 -12.68 -0.64 15.79
C GLN A 55 -11.45 0.13 16.26
N TRP A 56 -10.68 -0.45 17.18
CA TRP A 56 -9.46 0.14 17.69
C TRP A 56 -8.43 -0.89 18.12
N LEU A 57 -7.16 -0.48 18.04
CA LEU A 57 -6.01 -1.20 18.53
C LEU A 57 -5.31 -0.31 19.57
N ALA A 58 -5.05 -0.85 20.74
CA ALA A 58 -4.22 -0.20 21.75
C ALA A 58 -2.94 -1.00 21.99
N VAL A 59 -1.83 -0.29 22.12
CA VAL A 59 -0.56 -0.85 22.59
C VAL A 59 -0.29 -0.28 23.97
N ALA A 60 -0.25 -1.14 24.98
CA ALA A 60 0.00 -0.75 26.36
C ALA A 60 1.41 -1.11 26.78
N PHE A 61 2.03 -0.23 27.55
CA PHE A 61 3.36 -0.39 28.10
C PHE A 61 3.29 -0.59 29.61
N GLU A 62 4.24 -1.31 30.15
CA GLU A 62 4.36 -1.47 31.60
C GLU A 62 4.81 -0.15 32.24
N GLY A 63 4.11 0.28 33.29
CA GLY A 63 4.31 1.56 33.99
C GLY A 63 3.66 2.76 33.32
N ASP A 64 3.99 3.95 33.81
CA ASP A 64 3.40 5.23 33.32
C ASP A 64 4.08 5.79 32.07
N PHE A 65 4.85 4.97 31.37
CA PHE A 65 5.63 5.40 30.22
C PHE A 65 4.82 5.33 28.93
N VAL A 66 4.61 6.46 28.27
CA VAL A 66 4.16 6.53 26.88
C VAL A 66 5.32 7.08 26.04
N PRO A 67 5.75 6.37 24.98
CA PRO A 67 6.83 6.88 24.12
C PRO A 67 6.46 8.23 23.52
N ASP A 68 7.33 9.24 23.62
CA ASP A 68 7.08 10.59 23.07
C ASP A 68 6.75 10.54 21.57
N GLY A 69 7.39 9.63 20.81
CA GLY A 69 7.14 9.38 19.39
C GLY A 69 6.07 8.32 19.09
N GLY A 70 5.39 7.77 20.10
CA GLY A 70 4.50 6.61 19.95
C GLY A 70 3.36 6.82 18.96
N GLN A 71 2.75 8.00 18.98
CA GLN A 71 1.68 8.32 18.06
C GLN A 71 2.15 8.45 16.60
N GLN A 72 3.35 9.01 16.39
CA GLN A 72 3.95 9.08 15.06
C GLN A 72 4.37 7.69 14.57
N ALA A 73 4.92 6.86 15.44
CA ALA A 73 5.26 5.47 15.14
C ALA A 73 4.02 4.66 14.75
N ALA A 74 2.92 4.81 15.47
CA ALA A 74 1.65 4.17 15.13
C ALA A 74 1.17 4.59 13.72
N ARG A 75 1.21 5.89 13.41
CA ARG A 75 0.84 6.40 12.07
C ARG A 75 1.76 5.88 10.96
N ARG A 76 3.08 5.72 11.22
CA ARG A 76 3.98 5.11 10.24
C ARG A 76 3.63 3.66 9.98
N GLY A 77 3.35 2.89 11.03
CA GLY A 77 2.92 1.50 10.92
C GLY A 77 1.61 1.35 10.14
N GLU A 78 0.63 2.18 10.43
CA GLU A 78 -0.66 2.23 9.73
C GLU A 78 -0.46 2.51 8.22
N ARG A 79 0.25 3.58 7.87
CA ARG A 79 0.50 3.96 6.48
C ARG A 79 1.28 2.89 5.70
N ALA A 80 2.28 2.29 6.34
CA ALA A 80 3.03 1.19 5.74
C ALA A 80 2.12 -0.02 5.47
N ALA A 81 1.22 -0.36 6.39
CA ALA A 81 0.26 -1.42 6.22
C ALA A 81 -0.77 -1.12 5.12
N GLU A 82 -1.28 0.12 5.05
CA GLU A 82 -2.18 0.56 3.98
C GLU A 82 -1.54 0.40 2.60
N ALA A 83 -0.27 0.79 2.45
CA ALA A 83 0.47 0.63 1.21
C ALA A 83 0.61 -0.85 0.81
N VAL A 84 0.94 -1.73 1.76
CA VAL A 84 1.00 -3.17 1.51
C VAL A 84 -0.37 -3.77 1.21
N CYS A 85 -1.41 -3.34 1.91
CA CYS A 85 -2.78 -3.78 1.63
C CYS A 85 -3.26 -3.35 0.24
N LEU A 86 -2.89 -2.14 -0.20
CA LEU A 86 -3.13 -1.67 -1.57
C LEU A 86 -2.44 -2.58 -2.59
N ALA A 87 -1.14 -2.85 -2.40
CA ALA A 87 -0.40 -3.74 -3.29
C ALA A 87 -1.02 -5.15 -3.35
N ARG A 88 -1.39 -5.72 -2.20
CA ARG A 88 -2.09 -7.01 -2.12
C ARG A 88 -3.44 -6.98 -2.84
N ARG A 89 -4.20 -5.88 -2.72
CA ARG A 89 -5.48 -5.72 -3.40
C ARG A 89 -5.30 -5.71 -4.91
N LEU A 90 -4.32 -4.97 -5.41
CA LEU A 90 -4.02 -4.91 -6.84
C LEU A 90 -3.56 -6.28 -7.38
N ASP A 91 -2.68 -6.96 -6.65
CA ASP A 91 -2.15 -8.28 -7.02
C ASP A 91 -3.24 -9.38 -7.01
N ASN A 92 -4.14 -9.34 -6.03
CA ASN A 92 -5.26 -10.26 -5.93
C ASN A 92 -6.38 -9.97 -6.93
N THR A 93 -6.38 -8.80 -7.59
CA THR A 93 -7.46 -8.42 -8.51
C THR A 93 -7.26 -9.09 -9.86
N PRO A 94 -8.21 -9.90 -10.33
CA PRO A 94 -8.07 -10.62 -11.59
C PRO A 94 -8.04 -9.67 -12.79
N SER A 95 -7.38 -10.09 -13.85
CA SER A 95 -7.09 -9.30 -15.07
C SER A 95 -8.33 -8.74 -15.76
N ASN A 96 -9.50 -9.36 -15.59
CA ASN A 96 -10.75 -8.82 -16.13
C ASN A 96 -11.28 -7.61 -15.36
N LEU A 97 -10.79 -7.38 -14.14
CA LEU A 97 -11.13 -6.24 -13.28
C LEU A 97 -9.97 -5.25 -13.12
N LEU A 98 -8.75 -5.62 -13.50
CA LEU A 98 -7.57 -4.78 -13.44
C LEU A 98 -6.80 -4.87 -14.76
N SER A 99 -7.23 -4.08 -15.75
CA SER A 99 -6.49 -3.90 -17.01
C SER A 99 -5.41 -2.82 -16.84
N PRO A 100 -4.47 -2.67 -17.82
CA PRO A 100 -3.48 -1.59 -17.78
C PRO A 100 -4.12 -0.20 -17.62
N ALA A 101 -5.24 0.05 -18.29
CA ALA A 101 -5.98 1.32 -18.18
C ALA A 101 -6.55 1.51 -16.76
N LEU A 102 -7.18 0.48 -16.19
CA LEU A 102 -7.75 0.54 -14.85
C LEU A 102 -6.66 0.69 -13.77
N LEU A 103 -5.51 0.05 -13.96
CA LEU A 103 -4.35 0.25 -13.07
C LEU A 103 -3.85 1.71 -13.14
N ALA A 104 -3.84 2.30 -14.33
CA ALA A 104 -3.48 3.71 -14.50
C ALA A 104 -4.49 4.65 -13.81
N GLU A 105 -5.79 4.37 -13.89
CA GLU A 105 -6.83 5.12 -13.18
C GLU A 105 -6.67 5.03 -11.66
N GLU A 106 -6.38 3.83 -11.12
CA GLU A 106 -6.10 3.66 -9.69
C GLU A 106 -4.85 4.43 -9.26
N ALA A 107 -3.79 4.43 -10.09
CA ALA A 107 -2.58 5.21 -9.82
C ALA A 107 -2.83 6.72 -9.84
N GLN A 108 -3.67 7.21 -10.75
CA GLN A 108 -4.07 8.63 -10.80
C GLN A 108 -4.85 9.04 -9.55
N LYS A 109 -5.78 8.19 -9.06
CA LYS A 109 -6.51 8.44 -7.82
C LYS A 109 -5.56 8.49 -6.63
N LEU A 110 -4.69 7.48 -6.51
CA LEU A 110 -3.68 7.44 -5.47
C LEU A 110 -2.78 8.69 -5.48
N ALA A 111 -2.36 9.10 -6.66
CA ALA A 111 -1.51 10.29 -6.82
C ALA A 111 -2.23 11.56 -6.35
N ALA A 112 -3.51 11.71 -6.68
CA ALA A 112 -4.32 12.85 -6.23
C ALA A 112 -4.46 12.87 -4.69
N ASP A 113 -4.73 11.72 -4.08
CA ASP A 113 -4.90 11.60 -2.64
C ASP A 113 -3.58 11.81 -1.86
N ALA A 114 -2.45 11.39 -2.46
CA ALA A 114 -1.13 11.47 -1.86
C ALA A 114 -0.34 12.74 -2.24
N GLY A 115 -0.86 13.60 -3.09
CA GLY A 115 -0.17 14.80 -3.57
C GLY A 115 1.03 14.49 -4.47
N LEU A 116 0.96 13.39 -5.22
CA LEU A 116 1.99 13.00 -6.18
C LEU A 116 1.66 13.52 -7.58
N LYS A 117 2.70 13.73 -8.40
CA LYS A 117 2.50 13.92 -9.84
C LYS A 117 2.38 12.54 -10.50
N CYS A 118 1.35 12.37 -11.31
CA CYS A 118 1.13 11.15 -12.07
C CYS A 118 1.13 11.45 -13.57
N THR A 119 1.96 10.74 -14.32
CA THR A 119 2.00 10.77 -15.78
C THR A 119 1.70 9.36 -16.30
N VAL A 120 0.76 9.24 -17.21
CA VAL A 120 0.41 7.97 -17.85
C VAL A 120 0.68 8.11 -19.34
N LEU A 121 1.55 7.25 -19.86
CA LEU A 121 1.85 7.16 -21.28
C LEU A 121 1.01 6.05 -21.90
N ASP A 122 0.32 6.38 -22.99
CA ASP A 122 -0.44 5.41 -23.78
C ASP A 122 0.41 4.80 -24.93
N GLU A 123 -0.19 4.00 -25.79
CA GLU A 123 0.50 3.33 -26.89
C GLU A 123 1.20 4.32 -27.84
N LYS A 124 0.57 5.46 -28.10
CA LYS A 124 1.13 6.50 -29.00
C LYS A 124 2.34 7.15 -28.34
N ASP A 125 2.21 7.55 -27.08
CA ASP A 125 3.28 8.14 -26.30
C ASP A 125 4.48 7.17 -26.17
N LEU A 126 4.19 5.89 -25.97
CA LEU A 126 5.20 4.83 -25.87
C LEU A 126 5.95 4.64 -27.19
N ALA A 127 5.24 4.72 -28.32
CA ALA A 127 5.85 4.62 -29.64
C ALA A 127 6.73 5.85 -29.94
N GLU A 128 6.26 7.06 -29.65
CA GLU A 128 7.02 8.31 -29.78
C GLU A 128 8.27 8.30 -28.89
N ALA A 129 8.19 7.71 -27.69
CA ALA A 129 9.32 7.53 -26.78
C ALA A 129 10.26 6.38 -27.16
N GLY A 130 9.97 5.62 -28.23
CA GLY A 130 10.79 4.50 -28.67
C GLY A 130 10.75 3.28 -27.74
N MET A 131 9.73 3.13 -26.91
CA MET A 131 9.57 2.03 -25.93
C MET A 131 9.05 0.74 -26.59
N ASN A 132 9.73 0.29 -27.64
CA ASN A 132 9.30 -0.82 -28.47
C ASN A 132 9.18 -2.15 -27.74
N CYS A 133 10.02 -2.42 -26.73
CA CYS A 133 9.95 -3.66 -25.96
C CYS A 133 8.63 -3.74 -25.17
N LEU A 134 8.15 -2.63 -24.59
CA LEU A 134 6.90 -2.59 -23.87
C LEU A 134 5.72 -2.78 -24.82
N LEU A 135 5.77 -2.12 -25.98
CA LEU A 135 4.76 -2.27 -27.03
C LEU A 135 4.72 -3.71 -27.56
N ALA A 136 5.88 -4.35 -27.78
CA ALA A 136 5.95 -5.74 -28.24
C ALA A 136 5.27 -6.70 -27.26
N VAL A 137 5.45 -6.52 -25.95
CA VAL A 137 4.77 -7.33 -24.93
C VAL A 137 3.25 -7.11 -24.98
N GLY A 138 2.80 -5.89 -25.26
CA GLY A 138 1.37 -5.55 -25.33
C GLY A 138 0.65 -6.01 -26.61
N GLN A 139 1.37 -6.35 -27.67
CA GLN A 139 0.78 -6.67 -28.99
C GLN A 139 -0.22 -7.84 -28.98
N GLY A 140 -0.04 -8.79 -28.10
CA GLY A 140 -0.92 -9.96 -27.98
C GLY A 140 -2.23 -9.69 -27.22
N SER A 141 -2.40 -8.50 -26.67
CA SER A 141 -3.56 -8.15 -25.85
C SER A 141 -4.51 -7.22 -26.58
N ALA A 142 -5.82 -7.44 -26.41
CA ALA A 142 -6.85 -6.48 -26.81
C ALA A 142 -6.90 -5.24 -25.88
N ARG A 143 -6.12 -5.25 -24.81
CA ARG A 143 -6.03 -4.16 -23.83
C ARG A 143 -4.67 -3.50 -23.94
N PRO A 144 -4.60 -2.26 -24.44
CA PRO A 144 -3.34 -1.58 -24.71
C PRO A 144 -2.47 -1.38 -23.46
N PRO A 145 -1.13 -1.45 -23.61
CA PRO A 145 -0.21 -1.23 -22.49
C PRO A 145 -0.24 0.23 -22.01
N ARG A 146 0.21 0.43 -20.78
CA ARG A 146 0.42 1.76 -20.18
C ARG A 146 1.76 1.79 -19.47
N LEU A 147 2.43 2.95 -19.47
CA LEU A 147 3.50 3.25 -18.54
C LEU A 147 2.99 4.29 -17.56
N ILE A 148 3.09 3.97 -16.27
CA ILE A 148 2.64 4.85 -15.19
C ILE A 148 3.88 5.38 -14.49
N VAL A 149 4.01 6.70 -14.41
CA VAL A 149 5.10 7.38 -13.70
C VAL A 149 4.50 8.17 -12.55
N LEU A 150 4.92 7.85 -11.35
CA LEU A 150 4.58 8.58 -10.12
C LEU A 150 5.83 9.31 -9.65
N GLU A 151 5.70 10.61 -9.41
CA GLU A 151 6.81 11.45 -8.98
C GLU A 151 6.46 12.12 -7.64
N HIS A 152 7.37 12.01 -6.69
CA HIS A 152 7.33 12.74 -5.43
C HIS A 152 8.56 13.66 -5.36
N ALA A 153 8.33 14.94 -5.32
CA ALA A 153 9.37 15.95 -5.14
C ALA A 153 9.02 16.79 -3.91
N PRO A 154 9.63 16.53 -2.74
CA PRO A 154 9.43 17.36 -1.56
C PRO A 154 9.86 18.81 -1.83
N GLU A 155 9.19 19.76 -1.20
CA GLU A 155 9.52 21.18 -1.30
C GLU A 155 10.99 21.43 -0.95
N GLY A 156 11.69 22.14 -1.83
CA GLY A 156 13.13 22.44 -1.68
C GLY A 156 14.09 21.35 -2.18
N HIS A 157 13.57 20.22 -2.67
CA HIS A 157 14.38 19.08 -3.16
C HIS A 157 14.17 18.77 -4.65
N GLU A 158 13.51 19.68 -5.39
CA GLU A 158 13.11 19.47 -6.80
C GLU A 158 14.30 19.31 -7.75
N GLN A 159 15.49 19.79 -7.33
CA GLN A 159 16.72 19.72 -8.13
C GLN A 159 17.62 18.52 -7.75
N GLU A 160 17.23 17.74 -6.76
CA GLU A 160 17.99 16.57 -6.37
C GLU A 160 17.81 15.42 -7.36
N LYS A 161 18.82 14.54 -7.43
CA LYS A 161 18.72 13.34 -8.27
C LYS A 161 17.66 12.40 -7.69
N PRO A 162 16.64 12.01 -8.47
CA PRO A 162 15.61 11.13 -7.97
C PRO A 162 16.12 9.70 -7.70
N LEU A 163 15.58 9.06 -6.68
CA LEU A 163 15.62 7.61 -6.56
C LEU A 163 14.52 7.05 -7.46
N VAL A 164 14.89 6.21 -8.43
CA VAL A 164 13.94 5.62 -9.38
C VAL A 164 13.70 4.16 -9.02
N LEU A 165 12.44 3.81 -8.82
CA LEU A 165 11.97 2.44 -8.64
C LEU A 165 11.23 2.00 -9.91
N VAL A 166 11.65 0.89 -10.50
CA VAL A 166 11.03 0.35 -11.71
C VAL A 166 10.34 -0.96 -11.38
N GLY A 167 9.03 -1.01 -11.58
CA GLY A 167 8.20 -2.17 -11.34
C GLY A 167 7.66 -2.77 -12.63
N LYS A 168 7.63 -4.10 -12.72
CA LYS A 168 6.94 -4.81 -13.79
C LYS A 168 5.47 -5.00 -13.40
N GLY A 169 4.57 -4.40 -14.17
CA GLY A 169 3.12 -4.41 -13.92
C GLY A 169 2.37 -5.24 -14.95
N ILE A 170 2.61 -6.54 -15.03
CA ILE A 170 1.78 -7.42 -15.86
C ILE A 170 0.43 -7.62 -15.17
N THR A 171 -0.65 -7.21 -15.83
CA THR A 171 -2.04 -7.31 -15.33
C THR A 171 -2.73 -8.60 -15.75
N PHE A 172 -2.02 -9.46 -16.40
CA PHE A 172 -2.48 -10.76 -16.89
C PHE A 172 -1.75 -11.90 -16.21
N ASP A 173 -2.39 -13.07 -16.17
CA ASP A 173 -1.79 -14.38 -16.08
C ASP A 173 -2.41 -15.41 -17.04
#